data_4e128f414ec99d7183585dfc59296765
#
_entry.id   4e128f414ec99d7183585dfc59296765
#
_cell.length_a   1.000
_cell.length_b   1.000
_cell.length_c   1.000
_cell.angle_alpha   90.00
_cell.angle_beta   90.00
_cell.angle_gamma   90.00
#
_symmetry.space_group_name_H-M   'P 1'
#
loop_
_entity.id
_entity.type
_entity.pdbx_description
1 polymer ?
#
loop_
_entity_poly.entity_id
_entity_poly.type
_entity_poly.pdbx_seq_one_letter_code
_entity_poly.pdbx_strand_id
1 'polypeptide(L)'
;MRIFKSVDEKLKEIGFNKICEDKYGAQYERYNTKYNYWQRVDIWHKASGRHILQSYDRDLIDEKKIGNTCVGLTGYEMKLFLKKMKKLGLYSKAAGIEG
;
A
#
# COMPACT_ATOMS: atom_id res chain seq x y z
N MET A 1 -17.94 18.31 13.17
CA MET A 1 -16.59 17.81 13.51
C MET A 1 -16.51 16.33 13.27
N ARG A 2 -15.46 15.90 12.65
CA ARG A 2 -15.27 14.50 12.40
C ARG A 2 -14.51 13.84 13.53
N ILE A 3 -15.08 12.75 14.07
CA ILE A 3 -14.49 12.05 15.19
C ILE A 3 -13.46 11.03 14.72
N PHE A 4 -13.71 10.41 13.58
CA PHE A 4 -12.85 9.37 13.05
C PHE A 4 -12.20 9.83 11.74
N LYS A 5 -10.92 9.49 11.60
CA LYS A 5 -10.20 9.74 10.35
C LYS A 5 -10.33 8.54 9.44
N SER A 6 -10.38 8.80 8.14
CA SER A 6 -10.34 7.72 7.16
C SER A 6 -8.96 7.07 7.16
N VAL A 7 -8.87 5.89 6.55
CA VAL A 7 -7.58 5.22 6.41
C VAL A 7 -6.60 6.08 5.61
N ASP A 8 -7.10 6.70 4.52
CA ASP A 8 -6.25 7.57 3.69
C ASP A 8 -5.74 8.77 4.47
N GLU A 9 -6.56 9.35 5.34
CA GLU A 9 -6.12 10.46 6.18
C GLU A 9 -5.03 10.02 7.15
N LYS A 10 -5.17 8.84 7.73
CA LYS A 10 -4.16 8.31 8.64
C LYS A 10 -2.85 8.00 7.91
N LEU A 11 -2.95 7.48 6.70
CA LEU A 11 -1.76 7.22 5.88
C LEU A 11 -1.06 8.52 5.52
N LYS A 12 -1.83 9.56 5.19
CA LYS A 12 -1.26 10.86 4.87
C LYS A 12 -0.52 11.45 6.07
N GLU A 13 -1.05 11.25 7.28
CA GLU A 13 -0.40 11.76 8.49
C GLU A 13 0.98 11.17 8.71
N ILE A 14 1.22 9.97 8.23
CA ILE A 14 2.53 9.34 8.36
C ILE A 14 3.34 9.44 7.08
N GLY A 15 2.91 10.31 6.15
CA GLY A 15 3.69 10.68 5.00
C GLY A 15 3.34 10.00 3.69
N PHE A 16 2.40 9.07 3.69
CA PHE A 16 2.00 8.39 2.46
C PHE A 16 0.99 9.22 1.69
N ASN A 17 1.29 9.49 0.43
CA ASN A 17 0.38 10.18 -0.47
C ASN A 17 -0.18 9.19 -1.47
N LYS A 18 -1.50 9.22 -1.65
CA LYS A 18 -2.14 8.33 -2.62
C LYS A 18 -1.85 8.82 -4.03
N ILE A 19 -1.32 7.93 -4.86
CA ILE A 19 -0.98 8.24 -6.25
C ILE A 19 -2.17 7.94 -7.15
N CYS A 20 -2.80 6.81 -6.96
CA CYS A 20 -3.97 6.44 -7.73
C CYS A 20 -4.81 5.43 -6.97
N GLU A 21 -6.04 5.28 -7.41
CA GLU A 21 -6.94 4.30 -6.84
C GLU A 21 -8.02 3.99 -7.87
N ASP A 22 -8.32 2.70 -8.03
CA ASP A 22 -9.45 2.27 -8.83
C ASP A 22 -10.03 0.99 -8.21
N LYS A 23 -10.92 0.32 -8.93
CA LYS A 23 -11.56 -0.87 -8.38
C LYS A 23 -10.61 -2.06 -8.24
N TYR A 24 -9.43 -1.97 -8.83
CA TYR A 24 -8.44 -3.06 -8.76
C TYR A 24 -7.37 -2.82 -7.72
N GLY A 25 -7.27 -1.64 -7.17
CA GLY A 25 -6.29 -1.38 -6.15
C GLY A 25 -5.97 0.08 -5.95
N ALA A 26 -4.87 0.33 -5.27
CA ALA A 26 -4.41 1.67 -4.96
C ALA A 26 -2.90 1.69 -4.84
N GLN A 27 -2.30 2.84 -5.08
CA GLN A 27 -0.87 3.06 -4.94
C GLN A 27 -0.62 4.27 -4.06
N TYR A 28 0.38 4.14 -3.20
CA TYR A 28 0.81 5.21 -2.30
C TYR A 28 2.31 5.38 -2.39
N GLU A 29 2.80 6.60 -2.13
CA GLU A 29 4.23 6.87 -2.09
C GLU A 29 4.58 7.73 -0.89
N ARG A 30 5.77 7.50 -0.35
CA ARG A 30 6.32 8.31 0.74
C ARG A 30 7.82 8.47 0.54
N TYR A 31 8.30 9.72 0.63
CA TYR A 31 9.72 9.98 0.55
C TYR A 31 10.38 9.71 1.90
N ASN A 32 11.45 8.91 1.89
CA ASN A 32 12.22 8.63 3.09
C ASN A 32 13.40 9.60 3.11
N THR A 33 13.35 10.60 4.02
CA THR A 33 14.38 11.62 4.10
C THR A 33 15.67 11.10 4.70
N LYS A 34 15.59 10.07 5.54
CA LYS A 34 16.77 9.52 6.20
C LYS A 34 17.69 8.82 5.21
N TYR A 35 17.11 8.08 4.27
CA TYR A 35 17.87 7.29 3.30
C TYR A 35 17.71 7.77 1.87
N ASN A 36 16.99 8.89 1.67
CA ASN A 36 16.83 9.55 0.38
C ASN A 36 16.32 8.65 -0.74
N TYR A 37 15.15 8.05 -0.52
CA TYR A 37 14.51 7.27 -1.55
C TYR A 37 12.99 7.38 -1.44
N TRP A 38 12.30 7.02 -2.52
CA TRP A 38 10.85 6.96 -2.54
C TRP A 38 10.38 5.54 -2.30
N GLN A 39 9.56 5.37 -1.27
CA GLN A 39 8.90 4.11 -0.99
C GLN A 39 7.55 4.11 -1.69
N ARG A 40 7.28 3.06 -2.46
CA ARG A 40 5.97 2.88 -3.08
C ARG A 40 5.29 1.68 -2.46
N VAL A 41 3.99 1.81 -2.20
CA VAL A 41 3.19 0.71 -1.66
C VAL A 41 2.03 0.47 -2.61
N ASP A 42 1.92 -0.77 -3.08
CA ASP A 42 0.86 -1.18 -3.99
C ASP A 42 -0.10 -2.12 -3.32
N ILE A 43 -1.38 -1.90 -3.54
CA ILE A 43 -2.44 -2.83 -3.16
C ILE A 43 -3.13 -3.23 -4.45
N TRP A 44 -3.07 -4.52 -4.81
CA TRP A 44 -3.63 -4.98 -6.09
C TRP A 44 -4.51 -6.19 -5.95
N HIS A 45 -5.56 -6.23 -6.77
CA HIS A 45 -6.40 -7.41 -6.98
C HIS A 45 -5.96 -8.07 -8.28
N LYS A 46 -5.44 -9.29 -8.20
CA LYS A 46 -5.00 -10.01 -9.39
C LYS A 46 -6.14 -10.83 -9.98
N ALA A 47 -6.02 -11.10 -11.28
CA ALA A 47 -7.01 -11.90 -12.00
C ALA A 47 -7.19 -13.29 -11.39
N SER A 48 -6.16 -13.80 -10.73
CA SER A 48 -6.23 -15.09 -10.04
C SER A 48 -7.08 -15.06 -8.77
N GLY A 49 -7.57 -13.89 -8.39
CA GLY A 49 -8.31 -13.71 -7.15
C GLY A 49 -7.44 -13.37 -5.96
N ARG A 50 -6.14 -13.28 -6.16
CA ARG A 50 -5.23 -12.93 -5.07
C ARG A 50 -5.21 -11.44 -4.82
N HIS A 51 -4.98 -11.10 -3.56
CA HIS A 51 -4.83 -9.72 -3.14
C HIS A 51 -3.39 -9.54 -2.68
N ILE A 52 -2.73 -8.53 -3.20
CA ILE A 52 -1.31 -8.32 -2.97
C ILE A 52 -1.06 -6.97 -2.33
N LEU A 53 -0.19 -6.99 -1.32
CA LEU A 53 0.35 -5.79 -0.70
C LEU A 53 1.86 -5.84 -0.90
N GLN A 54 2.41 -4.84 -1.59
CA GLN A 54 3.84 -4.75 -1.86
C GLN A 54 4.38 -3.41 -1.41
N SER A 55 5.58 -3.41 -0.86
CA SER A 55 6.28 -2.18 -0.50
C SER A 55 7.70 -2.28 -1.05
N TYR A 56 8.13 -1.26 -1.81
CA TYR A 56 9.41 -1.33 -2.50
C TYR A 56 9.99 0.06 -2.77
N ASP A 57 11.27 0.07 -3.15
CA ASP A 57 11.95 1.29 -3.57
C ASP A 57 11.54 1.59 -5.00
N ARG A 58 10.81 2.69 -5.19
CA ARG A 58 10.27 3.07 -6.49
C ARG A 58 11.37 3.21 -7.54
N ASP A 59 12.45 3.89 -7.17
CA ASP A 59 13.49 4.22 -8.14
C ASP A 59 14.27 2.99 -8.59
N LEU A 60 14.50 2.04 -7.69
CA LEU A 60 15.16 0.81 -8.05
C LEU A 60 14.33 0.00 -9.05
N ILE A 61 13.01 0.00 -8.85
CA ILE A 61 12.10 -0.71 -9.76
C ILE A 61 11.96 0.04 -11.09
N ASP A 62 11.63 1.34 -11.02
CA ASP A 62 11.35 2.12 -12.24
C ASP A 62 12.59 2.29 -13.12
N GLU A 63 13.76 2.42 -12.51
CA GLU A 63 15.01 2.61 -13.25
C GLU A 63 15.76 1.30 -13.46
N LYS A 64 15.18 0.18 -13.04
CA LYS A 64 15.76 -1.15 -13.17
C LYS A 64 17.16 -1.24 -12.61
N LYS A 65 17.39 -0.58 -11.50
CA LYS A 65 18.69 -0.61 -10.83
C LYS A 65 18.85 -1.90 -10.04
N ILE A 66 20.09 -2.31 -9.87
CA ILE A 66 20.42 -3.48 -9.08
C ILE A 66 20.37 -3.10 -7.60
N GLY A 67 19.75 -3.95 -6.79
CA GLY A 67 19.70 -3.72 -5.36
C GLY A 67 18.48 -4.40 -4.73
N ASN A 68 18.41 -4.32 -3.41
CA ASN A 68 17.27 -4.87 -2.70
C ASN A 68 16.11 -3.88 -2.80
N THR A 69 15.08 -4.26 -3.56
CA THR A 69 13.95 -3.38 -3.78
C THR A 69 12.90 -3.43 -2.69
N CYS A 70 12.93 -4.44 -1.83
CA CYS A 70 11.93 -4.57 -0.78
C CYS A 70 12.11 -3.55 0.31
N VAL A 71 11.03 -2.93 0.73
CA VAL A 71 11.02 -1.98 1.84
C VAL A 71 10.04 -2.48 2.89
N GLY A 72 10.50 -2.57 4.13
CA GLY A 72 9.64 -3.05 5.21
C GLY A 72 8.52 -2.08 5.55
N LEU A 73 7.46 -2.61 6.11
CA LEU A 73 6.38 -1.83 6.69
C LEU A 73 6.35 -2.11 8.18
N THR A 74 6.11 -1.06 8.96
CA THR A 74 5.89 -1.27 10.41
C THR A 74 4.54 -1.96 10.61
N GLY A 75 4.33 -2.51 11.79
CA GLY A 75 3.05 -3.15 12.10
C GLY A 75 1.88 -2.19 11.94
N TYR A 76 2.06 -0.94 12.34
CA TYR A 76 1.02 0.07 12.22
C TYR A 76 0.71 0.36 10.74
N GLU A 77 1.77 0.54 9.93
CA GLU A 77 1.60 0.80 8.50
C GLU A 77 0.90 -0.36 7.81
N MET A 78 1.33 -1.58 8.10
CA MET A 78 0.70 -2.76 7.53
C MET A 78 -0.77 -2.84 7.90
N LYS A 79 -1.09 -2.54 9.15
CA LYS A 79 -2.48 -2.54 9.61
C LYS A 79 -3.33 -1.57 8.82
N LEU A 80 -2.81 -0.37 8.54
CA LEU A 80 -3.54 0.62 7.76
C LEU A 80 -3.76 0.16 6.32
N PHE A 81 -2.74 -0.39 5.69
CA PHE A 81 -2.86 -0.86 4.32
C PHE A 81 -3.80 -2.05 4.21
N LEU A 82 -3.80 -2.94 5.19
CA LEU A 82 -4.76 -4.06 5.21
C LEU A 82 -6.19 -3.56 5.38
N LYS A 83 -6.39 -2.51 6.18
CA LYS A 83 -7.70 -1.89 6.30
C LYS A 83 -8.15 -1.27 4.98
N LYS A 84 -7.23 -0.62 4.27
CA LYS A 84 -7.55 -0.05 2.97
C LYS A 84 -7.93 -1.15 1.99
N MET A 85 -7.17 -2.23 1.97
CA MET A 85 -7.46 -3.38 1.12
C MET A 85 -8.87 -3.90 1.39
N LYS A 86 -9.24 -3.99 2.65
CA LYS A 86 -10.58 -4.45 3.04
C LYS A 86 -11.66 -3.48 2.56
N LYS A 87 -11.41 -2.17 2.69
CA LYS A 87 -12.37 -1.16 2.24
C LYS A 87 -12.57 -1.17 0.73
N LEU A 88 -11.53 -1.51 -0.02
CA LEU A 88 -11.63 -1.64 -1.46
C LEU A 88 -12.33 -2.94 -1.88
N GLY A 89 -12.65 -3.80 -0.93
CA GLY A 89 -13.25 -5.09 -1.24
C GLY A 89 -12.24 -6.11 -1.73
N LEU A 90 -10.96 -5.79 -1.66
CA LEU A 90 -9.91 -6.68 -2.14
C LEU A 90 -9.51 -7.72 -1.10
N TYR A 91 -9.65 -7.38 0.15
CA TYR A 91 -9.37 -8.31 1.23
C TYR A 91 -10.66 -9.09 1.51
N SER A 92 -10.85 -10.16 0.81
CA SER A 92 -12.09 -10.90 0.85
C SER A 92 -11.91 -12.22 1.58
N LYS A 93 -12.72 -12.44 2.57
CA LYS A 93 -12.74 -13.74 3.22
C LYS A 93 -13.32 -14.80 2.30
N ALA A 94 -14.05 -14.37 1.31
CA ALA A 94 -14.58 -15.28 0.31
C ALA A 94 -13.52 -15.64 -0.72
N ALA A 95 -12.63 -14.73 -0.95
CA ALA A 95 -11.55 -15.01 -1.87
C ALA A 95 -10.62 -15.99 -1.26
N GLY A 96 -10.84 -16.24 -0.29
CA GLY A 96 -10.17 -17.11 0.29
C GLY A 96 -11.00 -17.77 1.18
N ILE A 97 -11.57 -17.55 1.22
CA ILE A 97 -11.97 -17.90 2.01
C ILE A 97 -13.02 -18.04 2.44
N GLU A 98 -13.54 -17.97 2.51
CA GLU A 98 -14.42 -17.93 2.80
C GLU A 98 -14.81 -17.82 2.46
N GLY A 99 -14.61 -18.06 2.26
CA GLY A 99 -14.61 -18.02 1.83
C GLY A 99 -14.47 -17.77 1.76
#